data_f8d31d5cb9c0a142af9a237da1708354
#
_entry.id   f8d31d5cb9c0a142af9a237da1708354
#
_cell.length_a   1.000
_cell.length_b   1.000
_cell.length_c   1.000
_cell.angle_alpha   90.00
_cell.angle_beta   90.00
_cell.angle_gamma   90.00
#
_symmetry.space_group_name_H-M   'P 1'
#
loop_
_entity.id
_entity.type
_entity.pdbx_description
1 polymer ?
#
loop_
_entity_poly.entity_id
_entity_poly.type
_entity_poly.pdbx_seq_one_letter_code
_entity_poly.pdbx_strand_id
1 'polypeptide(L)'
;MELLDRLEEVFGQRPLAEVNLPGGSIGEVHLIKMADGEQLVAKLGGRAEGGLLVEAAMLRYLAGHSQLPVPAVIYAEDTLLILEFLPGRSEFSPAAEADAARHLAALHTITAPRFGFDSDTLIGAFSQPNPWSEDWIPFFAEQRLLYMGRLCLEAERLPASYLRRLEAFCDQLDRWLLAPAAPALVHGDIWATNVLAQGDQISAFLDPALYYGHAEVELAYIALFGTFAEPFFRRYQEIRPLPPGFFETRRDVYNLYPLLVHVRHFGGSYLNGVDRTLARFGF
;
A
#
# COMPACT_ATOMS: atom_id res chain seq x y z
N MET A 1 12.86 -12.23 25.65
CA MET A 1 13.98 -12.82 24.88
C MET A 1 14.45 -11.75 23.92
N GLU A 2 15.74 -11.47 23.88
CA GLU A 2 16.31 -10.51 22.95
C GLU A 2 16.17 -10.99 21.49
N LEU A 3 16.16 -10.08 20.52
CA LEU A 3 16.00 -10.43 19.10
C LEU A 3 17.05 -11.44 18.63
N LEU A 4 18.31 -11.23 19.02
CA LEU A 4 19.40 -12.13 18.64
C LEU A 4 19.22 -13.56 19.16
N ASP A 5 18.69 -13.72 20.36
CA ASP A 5 18.40 -15.05 20.92
C ASP A 5 17.28 -15.75 20.14
N ARG A 6 16.22 -15.02 19.74
CA ARG A 6 15.14 -15.56 18.90
C ARG A 6 15.65 -15.98 17.52
N LEU A 7 16.53 -15.18 16.92
CA LEU A 7 17.12 -15.49 15.63
C LEU A 7 18.05 -16.71 15.70
N GLU A 8 18.77 -16.87 16.82
CA GLU A 8 19.59 -18.09 17.06
C GLU A 8 18.69 -19.34 17.14
N GLU A 9 17.53 -19.26 17.78
CA GLU A 9 16.55 -20.37 17.81
C GLU A 9 16.00 -20.69 16.41
N VAL A 10 15.68 -19.66 15.61
CA VAL A 10 15.13 -19.83 14.25
C VAL A 10 16.16 -20.41 13.27
N PHE A 11 17.39 -19.92 13.31
CA PHE A 11 18.41 -20.28 12.30
C PHE A 11 19.44 -21.31 12.78
N GLY A 12 19.45 -21.66 14.09
CA GLY A 12 20.45 -22.55 14.68
C GLY A 12 21.84 -21.91 14.77
N GLN A 13 21.97 -20.62 14.46
CA GLN A 13 23.22 -19.84 14.56
C GLN A 13 22.93 -18.39 14.98
N ARG A 14 23.79 -17.86 15.84
CA ARG A 14 23.66 -16.50 16.33
C ARG A 14 24.11 -15.50 15.27
N PRO A 15 23.30 -14.45 14.96
CA PRO A 15 23.74 -13.37 14.10
C PRO A 15 24.95 -12.61 14.67
N LEU A 16 25.78 -12.05 13.78
CA LEU A 16 26.96 -11.26 14.16
C LEU A 16 26.59 -9.84 14.64
N ALA A 17 25.55 -9.25 14.05
CA ALA A 17 25.15 -7.89 14.36
C ALA A 17 23.67 -7.65 14.04
N GLU A 18 23.11 -6.71 14.78
CA GLU A 18 21.79 -6.13 14.61
C GLU A 18 21.95 -4.62 14.51
N VAL A 19 21.30 -3.99 13.54
CA VAL A 19 21.31 -2.54 13.33
C VAL A 19 19.87 -2.08 13.11
N ASN A 20 19.39 -1.18 13.96
CA ASN A 20 18.06 -0.57 13.77
C ASN A 20 18.03 0.22 12.46
N LEU A 21 17.02 -0.04 11.60
CA LEU A 21 16.79 0.69 10.37
C LEU A 21 15.78 1.82 10.64
N PRO A 22 16.18 3.10 10.42
CA PRO A 22 15.23 4.20 10.53
C PRO A 22 14.19 4.12 9.40
N GLY A 23 12.90 4.29 9.71
CA GLY A 23 11.88 4.45 8.68
C GLY A 23 10.65 3.55 8.74
N GLY A 24 10.55 2.62 9.67
CA GLY A 24 9.30 1.90 9.88
C GLY A 24 8.26 2.81 10.54
N SER A 25 7.16 3.13 9.86
CA SER A 25 6.06 3.90 10.47
C SER A 25 5.31 3.10 11.53
N ILE A 26 5.49 1.77 11.56
CA ILE A 26 4.78 0.86 12.46
C ILE A 26 5.69 -0.35 12.76
N GLY A 27 6.18 -0.42 14.01
CA GLY A 27 7.05 -1.50 14.49
C GLY A 27 8.55 -1.20 14.36
N GLU A 28 9.36 -2.04 14.99
CA GLU A 28 10.83 -1.96 14.93
C GLU A 28 11.34 -2.77 13.75
N VAL A 29 12.23 -2.18 12.96
CA VAL A 29 12.84 -2.82 11.77
C VAL A 29 14.34 -2.87 11.95
N HIS A 30 14.92 -4.05 11.82
CA HIS A 30 16.34 -4.28 12.05
C HIS A 30 17.00 -4.96 10.85
N LEU A 31 18.18 -4.47 10.48
CA LEU A 31 19.10 -5.17 9.60
C LEU A 31 19.88 -6.20 10.42
N ILE A 32 19.82 -7.45 10.03
CA ILE A 32 20.51 -8.56 10.65
C ILE A 32 21.68 -8.98 9.76
N LYS A 33 22.86 -9.15 10.35
CA LYS A 33 24.05 -9.67 9.64
C LYS A 33 24.38 -11.04 10.17
N MET A 34 24.30 -12.05 9.31
CA MET A 34 24.63 -13.45 9.63
C MET A 34 26.12 -13.70 9.51
N ALA A 35 26.60 -14.82 10.11
CA ALA A 35 28.02 -15.17 10.16
C ALA A 35 28.62 -15.49 8.78
N ASP A 36 27.82 -15.98 7.85
CA ASP A 36 28.19 -16.28 6.46
C ASP A 36 28.20 -15.04 5.54
N GLY A 37 27.82 -13.86 6.09
CA GLY A 37 27.72 -12.60 5.34
C GLY A 37 26.35 -12.30 4.78
N GLU A 38 25.36 -13.21 4.93
CA GLU A 38 23.99 -12.96 4.55
C GLU A 38 23.41 -11.78 5.35
N GLN A 39 22.57 -10.98 4.68
CA GLN A 39 21.84 -9.87 5.29
C GLN A 39 20.35 -10.15 5.23
N LEU A 40 19.67 -9.94 6.35
CA LEU A 40 18.22 -10.14 6.50
C LEU A 40 17.60 -8.90 7.13
N VAL A 41 16.30 -8.73 6.95
CA VAL A 41 15.50 -7.71 7.64
C VAL A 41 14.58 -8.41 8.63
N ALA A 42 14.66 -8.03 9.91
CA ALA A 42 13.73 -8.48 10.93
C ALA A 42 12.76 -7.34 11.29
N LYS A 43 11.46 -7.63 11.23
CA LYS A 43 10.39 -6.75 11.72
C LYS A 43 9.84 -7.35 13.01
N LEU A 44 9.74 -6.52 14.06
CA LEU A 44 9.26 -6.90 15.37
C LEU A 44 7.93 -6.22 15.67
N GLY A 45 6.96 -6.98 16.15
CA GLY A 45 5.73 -6.54 16.81
C GLY A 45 4.97 -5.41 16.11
N GLY A 46 4.13 -4.73 16.87
CA GLY A 46 3.69 -3.36 16.62
C GLY A 46 2.54 -3.09 15.66
N ARG A 47 2.17 -4.00 14.77
CA ARG A 47 0.93 -3.91 13.97
C ARG A 47 -0.24 -4.51 14.74
N ALA A 48 -1.45 -4.47 14.17
CA ALA A 48 -2.59 -5.20 14.72
C ALA A 48 -2.21 -6.67 15.00
N GLU A 49 -2.91 -7.30 15.93
CA GLU A 49 -2.73 -8.73 16.24
C GLU A 49 -2.70 -9.56 14.92
N GLY A 50 -1.67 -10.38 14.74
CA GLY A 50 -1.44 -11.10 13.49
C GLY A 50 -0.91 -10.28 12.31
N GLY A 51 -0.62 -8.98 12.48
CA GLY A 51 -0.27 -8.10 11.37
C GLY A 51 0.96 -8.52 10.56
N LEU A 52 1.98 -9.10 11.20
CA LEU A 52 3.16 -9.60 10.50
C LEU A 52 2.86 -10.86 9.66
N LEU A 53 1.94 -11.70 10.10
CA LEU A 53 1.50 -12.86 9.31
C LEU A 53 0.68 -12.42 8.09
N VAL A 54 -0.15 -11.39 8.22
CA VAL A 54 -0.88 -10.80 7.09
C VAL A 54 0.10 -10.20 6.08
N GLU A 55 1.10 -9.46 6.53
CA GLU A 55 2.15 -8.92 5.65
C GLU A 55 2.92 -10.04 4.94
N ALA A 56 3.33 -11.06 5.67
CA ALA A 56 4.00 -12.24 5.08
C ALA A 56 3.14 -12.94 4.03
N ALA A 57 1.83 -13.06 4.27
CA ALA A 57 0.90 -13.65 3.32
C ALA A 57 0.78 -12.79 2.04
N MET A 58 0.69 -11.46 2.18
CA MET A 58 0.65 -10.54 1.05
C MET A 58 1.93 -10.59 0.21
N LEU A 59 3.11 -10.58 0.84
CA LEU A 59 4.40 -10.68 0.15
C LEU A 59 4.53 -12.02 -0.60
N ARG A 60 4.18 -13.14 0.04
CA ARG A 60 4.16 -14.46 -0.61
C ARG A 60 3.19 -14.51 -1.79
N TYR A 61 2.03 -13.88 -1.66
CA TYR A 61 1.07 -13.79 -2.74
C TYR A 61 1.63 -13.04 -3.95
N LEU A 62 2.20 -11.85 -3.73
CA LEU A 62 2.83 -11.05 -4.79
C LEU A 62 3.98 -11.80 -5.46
N ALA A 63 4.86 -12.44 -4.68
CA ALA A 63 5.98 -13.23 -5.21
C ALA A 63 5.50 -14.43 -6.06
N GLY A 64 4.39 -15.07 -5.67
CA GLY A 64 3.85 -16.23 -6.38
C GLY A 64 3.00 -15.91 -7.61
N HIS A 65 2.43 -14.71 -7.70
CA HIS A 65 1.45 -14.35 -8.72
C HIS A 65 1.90 -13.21 -9.63
N SER A 66 3.03 -12.56 -9.35
CA SER A 66 3.50 -11.41 -10.12
C SER A 66 5.01 -11.46 -10.37
N GLN A 67 5.50 -10.53 -11.20
CA GLN A 67 6.93 -10.26 -11.40
C GLN A 67 7.37 -9.01 -10.60
N LEU A 68 6.54 -8.55 -9.67
CA LEU A 68 6.89 -7.41 -8.83
C LEU A 68 8.07 -7.78 -7.93
N PRO A 69 9.18 -7.04 -7.92
CA PRO A 69 10.28 -7.32 -7.02
C PRO A 69 9.83 -7.00 -5.57
N VAL A 70 9.65 -8.04 -4.78
CA VAL A 70 9.30 -7.97 -3.36
C VAL A 70 10.26 -8.84 -2.56
N PRO A 71 10.56 -8.52 -1.28
CA PRO A 71 11.44 -9.34 -0.49
C PRO A 71 10.85 -10.74 -0.24
N ALA A 72 11.69 -11.77 -0.32
CA ALA A 72 11.31 -13.12 0.06
C ALA A 72 11.03 -13.18 1.58
N VAL A 73 9.98 -13.90 1.95
CA VAL A 73 9.65 -14.18 3.35
C VAL A 73 10.41 -15.42 3.80
N ILE A 74 11.41 -15.22 4.67
CA ILE A 74 12.25 -16.29 5.21
C ILE A 74 11.58 -16.99 6.39
N TYR A 75 11.04 -16.17 7.33
CA TYR A 75 10.32 -16.67 8.52
C TYR A 75 9.21 -15.71 8.89
N ALA A 76 8.09 -16.22 9.41
CA ALA A 76 6.98 -15.40 9.88
C ALA A 76 6.23 -16.05 11.04
N GLU A 77 6.03 -15.25 12.08
CA GLU A 77 5.12 -15.51 13.20
C GLU A 77 4.47 -14.20 13.67
N ASP A 78 3.56 -14.24 14.62
CA ASP A 78 2.79 -13.07 15.07
C ASP A 78 3.64 -11.87 15.48
N THR A 79 4.82 -12.12 16.03
CA THR A 79 5.69 -11.11 16.65
C THR A 79 7.05 -10.94 15.97
N LEU A 80 7.33 -11.74 14.92
CA LEU A 80 8.58 -11.68 14.18
C LEU A 80 8.37 -12.04 12.71
N LEU A 81 8.78 -11.15 11.82
CA LEU A 81 8.84 -11.40 10.38
C LEU A 81 10.28 -11.20 9.90
N ILE A 82 10.83 -12.21 9.24
CA ILE A 82 12.18 -12.14 8.67
C ILE A 82 12.07 -12.18 7.15
N LEU A 83 12.65 -11.17 6.53
CA LEU A 83 12.63 -10.95 5.10
C LEU A 83 14.05 -10.94 4.53
N GLU A 84 14.15 -11.26 3.26
CA GLU A 84 15.33 -10.99 2.46
C GLU A 84 15.70 -9.51 2.51
N PHE A 85 16.98 -9.19 2.64
CA PHE A 85 17.46 -7.83 2.49
C PHE A 85 17.65 -7.50 1.00
N LEU A 86 16.90 -6.51 0.51
CA LEU A 86 17.05 -5.99 -0.84
C LEU A 86 17.76 -4.62 -0.78
N PRO A 87 18.90 -4.46 -1.47
CA PRO A 87 19.61 -3.19 -1.46
C PRO A 87 18.89 -2.14 -2.29
N GLY A 88 18.98 -0.88 -1.84
CA GLY A 88 18.39 0.24 -2.59
C GLY A 88 18.17 1.47 -1.73
N ARG A 89 17.68 2.52 -2.37
CA ARG A 89 17.29 3.79 -1.74
C ARG A 89 15.97 4.26 -2.31
N SER A 90 15.25 5.05 -1.53
CA SER A 90 13.99 5.69 -1.97
C SER A 90 14.24 7.01 -2.72
N GLU A 91 15.18 6.96 -3.68
CA GLU A 91 15.53 8.04 -4.59
C GLU A 91 15.47 7.51 -6.02
N PHE A 92 14.73 8.17 -6.89
CA PHE A 92 14.41 7.63 -8.20
C PHE A 92 14.93 8.53 -9.32
N SER A 93 15.77 7.95 -10.20
CA SER A 93 16.10 8.58 -11.47
C SER A 93 14.90 8.49 -12.43
N PRO A 94 14.81 9.31 -13.48
CA PRO A 94 13.78 9.17 -14.51
C PRO A 94 13.71 7.77 -15.13
N ALA A 95 14.83 7.06 -15.20
CA ALA A 95 14.88 5.68 -15.71
C ALA A 95 14.32 4.69 -14.69
N ALA A 96 14.60 4.85 -13.38
CA ALA A 96 14.01 4.06 -12.30
C ALA A 96 12.48 4.30 -12.21
N GLU A 97 12.01 5.53 -12.39
CA GLU A 97 10.57 5.82 -12.47
C GLU A 97 9.90 5.10 -13.66
N ALA A 98 10.55 5.10 -14.83
CA ALA A 98 10.06 4.36 -15.99
C ALA A 98 10.10 2.84 -15.76
N ASP A 99 11.03 2.35 -14.95
CA ASP A 99 11.10 0.93 -14.54
C ASP A 99 9.95 0.59 -13.58
N ALA A 100 9.68 1.42 -12.56
CA ALA A 100 8.52 1.29 -11.69
C ALA A 100 7.20 1.22 -12.49
N ALA A 101 7.07 2.06 -13.51
CA ALA A 101 5.89 2.06 -14.38
C ALA A 101 5.71 0.73 -15.13
N ARG A 102 6.81 0.10 -15.59
CA ARG A 102 6.74 -1.24 -16.22
C ARG A 102 6.26 -2.29 -15.24
N HIS A 103 6.81 -2.30 -14.03
CA HIS A 103 6.43 -3.26 -12.98
C HIS A 103 4.96 -3.11 -12.60
N LEU A 104 4.49 -1.89 -12.32
CA LEU A 104 3.10 -1.66 -11.93
C LEU A 104 2.12 -1.88 -13.09
N ALA A 105 2.49 -1.50 -14.33
CA ALA A 105 1.66 -1.82 -15.48
C ALA A 105 1.51 -3.34 -15.69
N ALA A 106 2.57 -4.12 -15.46
CA ALA A 106 2.52 -5.58 -15.50
C ALA A 106 1.67 -6.15 -14.34
N LEU A 107 1.85 -5.65 -13.09
CA LEU A 107 1.03 -6.04 -11.96
C LEU A 107 -0.46 -5.84 -12.24
N HIS A 108 -0.84 -4.71 -12.79
CA HIS A 108 -2.22 -4.38 -13.11
C HIS A 108 -2.82 -5.20 -14.28
N THR A 109 -2.04 -6.05 -14.96
CA THR A 109 -2.58 -7.03 -15.92
C THR A 109 -3.09 -8.30 -15.26
N ILE A 110 -2.72 -8.52 -14.00
CA ILE A 110 -3.16 -9.67 -13.22
C ILE A 110 -4.56 -9.37 -12.70
N THR A 111 -5.54 -10.19 -13.10
CA THR A 111 -6.95 -9.94 -12.84
C THR A 111 -7.60 -11.05 -12.03
N ALA A 112 -8.73 -10.73 -11.40
CA ALA A 112 -9.61 -11.67 -10.73
C ALA A 112 -11.04 -11.52 -11.27
N PRO A 113 -11.94 -12.51 -11.03
CA PRO A 113 -13.34 -12.41 -11.42
C PRO A 113 -14.10 -11.29 -10.68
N ARG A 114 -13.66 -10.94 -9.47
CA ARG A 114 -14.36 -10.01 -8.56
C ARG A 114 -13.36 -9.09 -7.86
N PHE A 115 -13.85 -7.96 -7.35
CA PHE A 115 -13.11 -7.03 -6.49
C PHE A 115 -13.02 -7.57 -5.07
N GLY A 116 -11.91 -7.29 -4.38
CA GLY A 116 -11.67 -7.77 -3.03
C GLY A 116 -10.48 -8.71 -2.94
N PHE A 117 -10.47 -9.59 -1.96
CA PHE A 117 -9.43 -10.59 -1.75
C PHE A 117 -9.95 -11.73 -0.88
N ASP A 118 -9.23 -12.87 -0.83
CA ASP A 118 -9.63 -14.03 -0.03
C ASP A 118 -9.64 -13.79 1.49
N SER A 119 -8.95 -12.73 1.93
CA SER A 119 -8.88 -12.32 3.33
C SER A 119 -8.78 -10.81 3.45
N ASP A 120 -9.09 -10.29 4.62
CA ASP A 120 -8.76 -8.91 4.95
C ASP A 120 -7.24 -8.73 4.95
N THR A 121 -6.80 -7.59 4.43
CA THR A 121 -5.39 -7.19 4.41
C THR A 121 -5.16 -6.03 5.38
N LEU A 122 -4.00 -5.38 5.29
CA LEU A 122 -3.70 -4.21 6.11
C LEU A 122 -3.36 -3.02 5.24
N ILE A 123 -3.73 -1.83 5.68
CA ILE A 123 -3.19 -0.55 5.23
C ILE A 123 -2.59 0.17 6.42
N GLY A 124 -1.26 0.23 6.46
CA GLY A 124 -0.58 0.62 7.69
C GLY A 124 -0.92 -0.31 8.85
N ALA A 125 -1.44 0.24 9.97
CA ALA A 125 -1.86 -0.53 11.15
C ALA A 125 -3.35 -0.94 11.13
N PHE A 126 -4.09 -0.61 10.07
CA PHE A 126 -5.54 -0.80 10.06
C PHE A 126 -5.94 -1.98 9.19
N SER A 127 -6.94 -2.74 9.65
CA SER A 127 -7.59 -3.75 8.83
C SER A 127 -8.17 -3.09 7.56
N GLN A 128 -7.98 -3.75 6.43
CA GLN A 128 -8.52 -3.38 5.13
C GLN A 128 -9.46 -4.47 4.67
N PRO A 129 -10.78 -4.31 4.85
CA PRO A 129 -11.76 -5.33 4.50
C PRO A 129 -11.79 -5.59 2.99
N ASN A 130 -11.86 -6.85 2.61
CA ASN A 130 -11.83 -7.27 1.21
C ASN A 130 -12.91 -8.30 0.87
N PRO A 131 -14.18 -8.16 1.31
CA PRO A 131 -15.22 -9.07 0.87
C PRO A 131 -15.31 -9.04 -0.66
N TRP A 132 -15.48 -10.22 -1.28
CA TRP A 132 -15.62 -10.30 -2.72
C TRP A 132 -16.88 -9.56 -3.21
N SER A 133 -16.73 -8.70 -4.23
CA SER A 133 -17.79 -7.87 -4.82
C SER A 133 -17.74 -7.92 -6.34
N GLU A 134 -18.90 -7.97 -6.98
CA GLU A 134 -19.03 -7.86 -8.44
C GLU A 134 -18.83 -6.42 -8.93
N ASP A 135 -19.15 -5.43 -8.07
CA ASP A 135 -19.21 -4.03 -8.45
C ASP A 135 -18.12 -3.21 -7.75
N TRP A 136 -17.33 -2.48 -8.55
CA TRP A 136 -16.23 -1.64 -8.06
C TRP A 136 -16.71 -0.45 -7.23
N ILE A 137 -17.71 0.30 -7.71
CA ILE A 137 -18.12 1.55 -7.08
C ILE A 137 -18.67 1.31 -5.67
N PRO A 138 -19.62 0.38 -5.45
CA PRO A 138 -20.05 -0.01 -4.11
C PRO A 138 -18.93 -0.56 -3.23
N PHE A 139 -18.02 -1.38 -3.80
CA PHE A 139 -16.86 -1.87 -3.04
C PHE A 139 -15.98 -0.72 -2.55
N PHE A 140 -15.62 0.23 -3.42
CA PHE A 140 -14.78 1.36 -3.05
C PHE A 140 -15.49 2.27 -2.03
N ALA A 141 -16.77 2.55 -2.20
CA ALA A 141 -17.58 3.31 -1.26
C ALA A 141 -17.56 2.68 0.14
N GLU A 142 -17.98 1.42 0.24
CA GLU A 142 -18.21 0.77 1.53
C GLU A 142 -16.92 0.30 2.20
N GLN A 143 -16.02 -0.38 1.43
CA GLN A 143 -14.86 -1.05 1.99
C GLN A 143 -13.62 -0.15 2.07
N ARG A 144 -13.68 1.04 1.47
CA ARG A 144 -12.56 2.01 1.51
C ARG A 144 -12.99 3.31 2.17
N LEU A 145 -13.91 4.05 1.55
CA LEU A 145 -14.24 5.40 2.01
C LEU A 145 -15.02 5.39 3.33
N LEU A 146 -16.17 4.71 3.36
CA LEU A 146 -17.03 4.73 4.55
C LEU A 146 -16.46 3.92 5.69
N TYR A 147 -15.82 2.78 5.42
CA TYR A 147 -15.12 2.01 6.44
C TYR A 147 -14.07 2.86 7.16
N MET A 148 -13.16 3.49 6.42
CA MET A 148 -12.12 4.33 7.00
C MET A 148 -12.68 5.60 7.64
N GLY A 149 -13.74 6.19 7.06
CA GLY A 149 -14.45 7.31 7.65
C GLY A 149 -15.03 6.99 9.02
N ARG A 150 -15.64 5.81 9.20
CA ARG A 150 -16.14 5.32 10.49
C ARG A 150 -15.00 5.13 11.51
N LEU A 151 -13.89 4.50 11.09
CA LEU A 151 -12.70 4.36 11.94
C LEU A 151 -12.12 5.70 12.37
N CYS A 152 -12.15 6.71 11.49
CA CYS A 152 -11.73 8.07 11.86
C CYS A 152 -12.68 8.72 12.86
N LEU A 153 -13.99 8.53 12.70
CA LEU A 153 -15.00 9.03 13.65
C LEU A 153 -14.86 8.36 15.03
N GLU A 154 -14.75 7.03 15.09
CA GLU A 154 -14.56 6.26 16.32
C GLU A 154 -13.31 6.68 17.09
N ALA A 155 -12.26 7.08 16.37
CA ALA A 155 -11.03 7.60 16.96
C ALA A 155 -11.05 9.10 17.26
N GLU A 156 -12.20 9.76 17.11
CA GLU A 156 -12.36 11.21 17.30
C GLU A 156 -11.43 12.05 16.40
N ARG A 157 -11.02 11.50 15.23
CA ARG A 157 -10.16 12.17 14.24
C ARG A 157 -10.94 12.84 13.13
N LEU A 158 -12.22 12.48 12.95
CA LEU A 158 -13.12 13.01 11.94
C LEU A 158 -14.44 13.45 12.62
N PRO A 159 -14.87 14.73 12.51
CA PRO A 159 -16.18 15.15 12.99
C PRO A 159 -17.33 14.42 12.26
N ALA A 160 -18.44 14.14 12.97
CA ALA A 160 -19.60 13.47 12.40
C ALA A 160 -20.22 14.21 11.18
N SER A 161 -20.04 15.53 11.08
CA SER A 161 -20.47 16.30 9.91
C SER A 161 -19.72 15.90 8.63
N TYR A 162 -18.43 15.54 8.75
CA TYR A 162 -17.64 15.08 7.61
C TYR A 162 -18.05 13.68 7.18
N LEU A 163 -18.35 12.78 8.13
CA LEU A 163 -18.86 11.45 7.77
C LEU A 163 -20.16 11.55 6.98
N ARG A 164 -21.11 12.39 7.40
CA ARG A 164 -22.36 12.61 6.65
C ARG A 164 -22.11 13.18 5.23
N ARG A 165 -21.14 14.10 5.07
CA ARG A 165 -20.75 14.61 3.74
C ARG A 165 -20.15 13.50 2.88
N LEU A 166 -19.32 12.64 3.49
CA LEU A 166 -18.71 11.49 2.82
C LEU A 166 -19.77 10.47 2.39
N GLU A 167 -20.77 10.19 3.25
CA GLU A 167 -21.92 9.33 2.91
C GLU A 167 -22.69 9.89 1.69
N ALA A 168 -23.07 11.18 1.74
CA ALA A 168 -23.77 11.82 0.63
C ALA A 168 -22.93 11.86 -0.67
N PHE A 169 -21.60 11.96 -0.56
CA PHE A 169 -20.68 11.87 -1.68
C PHE A 169 -20.63 10.44 -2.24
N CYS A 170 -20.56 9.43 -1.37
CA CYS A 170 -20.53 8.02 -1.77
C CYS A 170 -21.79 7.59 -2.53
N ASP A 171 -22.94 8.14 -2.19
CA ASP A 171 -24.22 7.91 -2.91
C ASP A 171 -24.20 8.38 -4.37
N GLN A 172 -23.20 9.15 -4.77
CA GLN A 172 -23.08 9.74 -6.12
C GLN A 172 -21.75 9.41 -6.82
N LEU A 173 -21.00 8.43 -6.34
CA LEU A 173 -19.67 8.09 -6.89
C LEU A 173 -19.70 7.68 -8.37
N ASP A 174 -20.79 7.09 -8.83
CA ASP A 174 -21.04 6.71 -10.23
C ASP A 174 -21.02 7.91 -11.20
N ARG A 175 -21.19 9.14 -10.69
CA ARG A 175 -21.07 10.37 -11.51
C ARG A 175 -19.64 10.67 -11.91
N TRP A 176 -18.66 10.19 -11.17
CA TRP A 176 -17.23 10.53 -11.35
C TRP A 176 -16.34 9.32 -11.61
N LEU A 177 -16.68 8.17 -11.04
CA LEU A 177 -15.86 6.96 -11.22
C LEU A 177 -16.36 6.13 -12.39
N LEU A 178 -15.42 5.44 -13.01
CA LEU A 178 -15.68 4.43 -14.03
C LEU A 178 -15.46 3.04 -13.41
N ALA A 179 -16.33 2.10 -13.73
CA ALA A 179 -16.05 0.70 -13.45
C ALA A 179 -14.96 0.20 -14.42
N PRO A 180 -13.89 -0.47 -13.95
CA PRO A 180 -12.91 -1.05 -14.83
C PRO A 180 -13.48 -2.28 -15.53
N ALA A 181 -12.89 -2.67 -16.66
CA ALA A 181 -13.30 -3.86 -17.40
C ALA A 181 -13.05 -5.16 -16.61
N ALA A 182 -12.09 -5.16 -15.71
CA ALA A 182 -11.79 -6.26 -14.79
C ALA A 182 -11.05 -5.71 -13.55
N PRO A 183 -11.19 -6.37 -12.38
CA PRO A 183 -10.38 -6.09 -11.21
C PRO A 183 -8.90 -6.32 -11.51
N ALA A 184 -8.04 -5.38 -11.12
CA ALA A 184 -6.59 -5.48 -11.25
C ALA A 184 -5.96 -5.74 -9.88
N LEU A 185 -4.93 -6.58 -9.83
CA LEU A 185 -4.11 -6.72 -8.63
C LEU A 185 -3.35 -5.42 -8.40
N VAL A 186 -3.50 -4.82 -7.22
CA VAL A 186 -2.78 -3.61 -6.81
C VAL A 186 -1.88 -3.90 -5.61
N HIS A 187 -0.75 -3.24 -5.52
CA HIS A 187 0.10 -3.28 -4.32
C HIS A 187 -0.58 -2.54 -3.15
N GLY A 188 -1.24 -1.43 -3.43
CA GLY A 188 -2.12 -0.70 -2.52
C GLY A 188 -1.45 0.34 -1.63
N ASP A 189 -0.10 0.37 -1.53
CA ASP A 189 0.62 1.33 -0.68
C ASP A 189 1.95 1.79 -1.31
N ILE A 190 1.90 2.34 -2.53
CA ILE A 190 3.07 2.81 -3.28
C ILE A 190 3.40 4.27 -2.93
N TRP A 191 4.23 4.47 -1.92
CA TRP A 191 4.83 5.77 -1.62
C TRP A 191 6.35 5.64 -1.44
N ALA A 192 7.07 6.77 -1.36
CA ALA A 192 8.52 6.77 -1.50
C ALA A 192 9.23 5.79 -0.56
N THR A 193 8.77 5.66 0.70
CA THR A 193 9.44 4.79 1.68
C THR A 193 9.22 3.29 1.44
N ASN A 194 8.20 2.93 0.65
CA ASN A 194 7.87 1.55 0.31
C ASN A 194 8.43 1.10 -1.05
N VAL A 195 9.30 1.93 -1.65
CA VAL A 195 9.96 1.57 -2.92
C VAL A 195 11.45 1.81 -2.81
N LEU A 196 12.23 0.83 -3.23
CA LEU A 196 13.69 0.94 -3.30
C LEU A 196 14.16 0.84 -4.75
N ALA A 197 15.17 1.64 -5.09
CA ALA A 197 15.84 1.59 -6.39
C ALA A 197 17.36 1.44 -6.20
N GLN A 198 17.98 0.72 -7.13
CA GLN A 198 19.42 0.61 -7.25
C GLN A 198 19.83 1.06 -8.66
N GLY A 199 20.41 2.24 -8.75
CA GLY A 199 20.68 2.89 -10.03
C GLY A 199 19.38 3.22 -10.77
N ASP A 200 19.23 2.70 -11.97
CA ASP A 200 18.09 2.94 -12.87
C ASP A 200 16.99 1.87 -12.80
N GLN A 201 17.06 0.98 -11.82
CA GLN A 201 16.11 -0.13 -11.66
C GLN A 201 15.48 -0.13 -10.27
N ILE A 202 14.21 -0.54 -10.21
CA ILE A 202 13.55 -0.81 -8.94
C ILE A 202 14.06 -2.14 -8.38
N SER A 203 14.55 -2.11 -7.16
CA SER A 203 15.03 -3.30 -6.45
C SER A 203 13.98 -3.92 -5.53
N ALA A 204 13.04 -3.13 -4.99
CA ALA A 204 11.98 -3.66 -4.15
C ALA A 204 10.74 -2.78 -4.09
N PHE A 205 9.57 -3.43 -3.93
CA PHE A 205 8.35 -2.87 -3.37
C PHE A 205 8.10 -3.55 -2.01
N LEU A 206 7.84 -2.73 -0.99
CA LEU A 206 7.75 -3.12 0.41
C LEU A 206 6.35 -2.82 0.97
N ASP A 207 5.98 -3.47 2.07
CA ASP A 207 4.80 -3.14 2.87
C ASP A 207 3.50 -3.07 2.05
N PRO A 208 3.10 -4.15 1.35
CA PRO A 208 1.91 -4.15 0.53
C PRO A 208 0.62 -4.01 1.35
N ALA A 209 -0.41 -3.47 0.71
CA ALA A 209 -1.80 -3.42 1.16
C ALA A 209 -2.71 -4.01 0.06
N LEU A 210 -2.34 -5.18 -0.42
CA LEU A 210 -2.83 -5.75 -1.66
C LEU A 210 -4.31 -6.15 -1.64
N TYR A 211 -4.94 -6.00 -2.78
CA TYR A 211 -6.27 -6.54 -3.12
C TYR A 211 -6.50 -6.43 -4.63
N TYR A 212 -7.59 -6.99 -5.11
CA TYR A 212 -8.06 -6.78 -6.48
C TYR A 212 -9.01 -5.58 -6.52
N GLY A 213 -8.57 -4.50 -7.17
CA GLY A 213 -9.25 -3.23 -7.26
C GLY A 213 -9.20 -2.60 -8.65
N HIS A 214 -9.38 -1.28 -8.72
CA HIS A 214 -9.15 -0.50 -9.94
C HIS A 214 -7.72 0.03 -9.93
N ALA A 215 -6.96 -0.22 -11.00
CA ALA A 215 -5.56 0.24 -11.11
C ALA A 215 -5.37 1.75 -10.87
N GLU A 216 -6.37 2.58 -11.17
CA GLU A 216 -6.30 4.02 -10.94
C GLU A 216 -6.20 4.42 -9.46
N VAL A 217 -6.63 3.57 -8.49
CA VAL A 217 -6.44 3.87 -7.06
C VAL A 217 -4.96 3.96 -6.71
N GLU A 218 -4.15 3.05 -7.25
CA GLU A 218 -2.71 3.04 -7.02
C GLU A 218 -2.01 4.23 -7.68
N LEU A 219 -2.40 4.55 -8.91
CA LEU A 219 -1.88 5.72 -9.63
C LEU A 219 -2.26 7.04 -8.95
N ALA A 220 -3.46 7.12 -8.39
CA ALA A 220 -3.90 8.27 -7.61
C ALA A 220 -3.07 8.44 -6.33
N TYR A 221 -2.79 7.33 -5.64
CA TYR A 221 -1.94 7.29 -4.45
C TYR A 221 -0.52 7.79 -4.76
N ILE A 222 0.11 7.26 -5.82
CA ILE A 222 1.43 7.69 -6.30
C ILE A 222 1.46 9.19 -6.57
N ALA A 223 0.42 9.72 -7.25
CA ALA A 223 0.31 11.15 -7.55
C ALA A 223 0.10 12.02 -6.29
N LEU A 224 -0.66 11.53 -5.29
CA LEU A 224 -0.94 12.26 -4.05
C LEU A 224 0.34 12.54 -3.26
N PHE A 225 1.18 11.53 -3.12
CA PHE A 225 2.42 11.60 -2.34
C PHE A 225 3.64 12.00 -3.16
N GLY A 226 3.49 12.16 -4.50
CA GLY A 226 4.60 12.52 -5.37
C GLY A 226 5.71 11.48 -5.37
N THR A 227 5.34 10.19 -5.22
CA THR A 227 6.29 9.08 -5.19
C THR A 227 7.12 9.04 -6.45
N PHE A 228 6.45 9.20 -7.59
CA PHE A 228 7.04 9.30 -8.91
C PHE A 228 6.50 10.54 -9.63
N ALA A 229 7.29 11.04 -10.60
CA ALA A 229 6.98 12.22 -11.39
C ALA A 229 6.49 11.86 -12.82
N GLU A 230 6.62 12.81 -13.74
CA GLU A 230 6.18 12.68 -15.14
C GLU A 230 6.77 11.46 -15.87
N PRO A 231 8.05 11.06 -15.70
CA PRO A 231 8.60 9.89 -16.39
C PRO A 231 7.82 8.59 -16.11
N PHE A 232 7.36 8.41 -14.87
CA PHE A 232 6.52 7.27 -14.48
C PHE A 232 5.17 7.30 -15.22
N PHE A 233 4.42 8.40 -15.12
CA PHE A 233 3.08 8.48 -15.70
C PHE A 233 3.09 8.41 -17.22
N ARG A 234 4.08 9.01 -17.87
CA ARG A 234 4.27 8.88 -19.31
C ARG A 234 4.49 7.43 -19.69
N ARG A 235 5.45 6.75 -19.04
CA ARG A 235 5.77 5.36 -19.33
C ARG A 235 4.61 4.41 -19.02
N TYR A 236 3.90 4.64 -17.95
CA TYR A 236 2.72 3.86 -17.60
C TYR A 236 1.64 3.98 -18.69
N GLN A 237 1.34 5.20 -19.14
CA GLN A 237 0.33 5.46 -20.17
C GLN A 237 0.72 4.91 -21.57
N GLU A 238 2.01 4.84 -21.88
CA GLU A 238 2.49 4.15 -23.10
C GLU A 238 2.14 2.65 -23.09
N ILE A 239 2.14 2.01 -21.91
CA ILE A 239 1.86 0.57 -21.74
C ILE A 239 0.36 0.34 -21.50
N ARG A 240 -0.25 1.13 -20.62
CA ARG A 240 -1.67 1.06 -20.22
C ARG A 240 -2.28 2.46 -20.29
N PRO A 241 -2.86 2.85 -21.42
CA PRO A 241 -3.52 4.15 -21.56
C PRO A 241 -4.61 4.36 -20.51
N LEU A 242 -4.60 5.53 -19.88
CA LEU A 242 -5.62 5.93 -18.92
C LEU A 242 -6.79 6.58 -19.67
N PRO A 243 -8.05 6.23 -19.35
CA PRO A 243 -9.21 6.94 -19.85
C PRO A 243 -9.14 8.44 -19.51
N PRO A 244 -9.62 9.34 -20.40
CA PRO A 244 -9.69 10.78 -20.11
C PRO A 244 -10.39 11.06 -18.77
N GLY A 245 -9.98 12.11 -18.07
CA GLY A 245 -10.57 12.54 -16.81
C GLY A 245 -9.94 11.91 -15.55
N PHE A 246 -8.89 11.10 -15.69
CA PHE A 246 -8.19 10.58 -14.51
C PHE A 246 -7.55 11.72 -13.70
N PHE A 247 -6.69 12.52 -14.29
CA PHE A 247 -5.97 13.59 -13.59
C PHE A 247 -6.88 14.74 -13.19
N GLU A 248 -7.94 14.98 -13.94
CA GLU A 248 -8.87 16.10 -13.75
C GLU A 248 -9.92 15.79 -12.66
N THR A 249 -10.28 14.52 -12.46
CA THR A 249 -11.43 14.17 -11.61
C THR A 249 -11.17 12.94 -10.75
N ARG A 250 -10.97 11.75 -11.38
CA ARG A 250 -10.97 10.46 -10.67
C ARG A 250 -9.83 10.32 -9.68
N ARG A 251 -8.66 10.87 -9.98
CA ARG A 251 -7.53 10.93 -9.06
C ARG A 251 -7.91 11.52 -7.70
N ASP A 252 -8.61 12.64 -7.69
CA ASP A 252 -8.96 13.31 -6.45
C ASP A 252 -10.05 12.54 -5.67
N VAL A 253 -10.95 11.85 -6.37
CA VAL A 253 -11.93 10.94 -5.74
C VAL A 253 -11.21 9.77 -5.08
N TYR A 254 -10.31 9.10 -5.79
CA TYR A 254 -9.55 7.97 -5.24
C TYR A 254 -8.64 8.39 -4.06
N ASN A 255 -8.10 9.59 -4.09
CA ASN A 255 -7.24 10.13 -3.04
C ASN A 255 -7.97 10.37 -1.71
N LEU A 256 -9.30 10.37 -1.67
CA LEU A 256 -10.04 10.41 -0.39
C LEU A 256 -9.68 9.22 0.52
N TYR A 257 -9.46 8.02 -0.04
CA TYR A 257 -9.11 6.86 0.77
C TYR A 257 -7.76 7.03 1.51
N PRO A 258 -6.63 7.26 0.84
CA PRO A 258 -5.37 7.48 1.55
C PRO A 258 -5.38 8.73 2.44
N LEU A 259 -6.11 9.79 2.10
CA LEU A 259 -6.28 10.93 2.98
C LEU A 259 -6.98 10.54 4.28
N LEU A 260 -8.04 9.72 4.24
CA LEU A 260 -8.72 9.21 5.43
C LEU A 260 -7.81 8.28 6.24
N VAL A 261 -7.02 7.42 5.61
CA VAL A 261 -6.00 6.60 6.29
C VAL A 261 -5.03 7.51 7.07
N HIS A 262 -4.55 8.59 6.46
CA HIS A 262 -3.65 9.53 7.10
C HIS A 262 -4.34 10.39 8.17
N VAL A 263 -5.61 10.74 8.00
CA VAL A 263 -6.43 11.35 9.08
C VAL A 263 -6.48 10.42 10.28
N ARG A 264 -6.71 9.13 10.06
CA ARG A 264 -6.77 8.14 11.15
C ARG A 264 -5.43 7.99 11.88
N HIS A 265 -4.30 8.05 11.17
CA HIS A 265 -2.96 7.96 11.76
C HIS A 265 -2.51 9.27 12.44
N PHE A 266 -2.62 10.40 11.73
CA PHE A 266 -1.91 11.64 12.06
C PHE A 266 -2.86 12.79 12.40
N GLY A 267 -4.14 12.70 12.05
CA GLY A 267 -5.15 13.75 12.35
C GLY A 267 -5.06 14.99 11.46
N GLY A 268 -5.33 16.13 12.07
CA GLY A 268 -5.59 17.48 11.60
C GLY A 268 -5.16 17.96 10.21
N SER A 269 -3.91 17.85 9.78
CA SER A 269 -3.46 18.42 8.49
C SER A 269 -4.08 17.71 7.28
N TYR A 270 -4.31 16.40 7.38
CA TYR A 270 -4.91 15.61 6.29
C TYR A 270 -6.42 15.81 6.16
N LEU A 271 -7.10 16.22 7.26
CA LEU A 271 -8.52 16.57 7.23
C LEU A 271 -8.82 17.71 6.24
N ASN A 272 -7.91 18.69 6.09
CA ASN A 272 -8.03 19.74 5.11
C ASN A 272 -8.03 19.20 3.66
N GLY A 273 -7.35 18.09 3.42
CA GLY A 273 -7.36 17.41 2.12
C GLY A 273 -8.73 16.80 1.83
N VAL A 274 -9.29 16.09 2.80
CA VAL A 274 -10.65 15.53 2.73
C VAL A 274 -11.67 16.65 2.49
N ASP A 275 -11.60 17.75 3.28
CA ASP A 275 -12.52 18.88 3.16
C ASP A 275 -12.49 19.50 1.76
N ARG A 276 -11.29 19.84 1.26
CA ARG A 276 -11.11 20.42 -0.07
C ARG A 276 -11.66 19.52 -1.17
N THR A 277 -11.46 18.22 -1.05
CA THR A 277 -11.95 17.28 -2.06
C THR A 277 -13.48 17.22 -2.01
N LEU A 278 -14.11 17.03 -0.85
CA LEU A 278 -15.56 17.04 -0.74
C LEU A 278 -16.18 18.34 -1.24
N ALA A 279 -15.62 19.52 -0.83
CA ALA A 279 -16.09 20.83 -1.27
C ALA A 279 -15.95 21.01 -2.80
N ARG A 280 -14.89 20.51 -3.43
CA ARG A 280 -14.72 20.52 -4.90
C ARG A 280 -15.86 19.83 -5.62
N PHE A 281 -16.42 18.78 -5.05
CA PHE A 281 -17.51 18.02 -5.62
C PHE A 281 -18.92 18.46 -5.14
N GLY A 282 -18.97 19.51 -4.32
CA GLY A 282 -20.23 20.13 -3.89
C GLY A 282 -20.82 19.58 -2.60
N PHE A 283 -20.01 18.92 -1.80
CA PHE A 283 -20.39 18.33 -0.50
C PHE A 283 -19.77 19.06 0.67
#